data_a244d90c34ab3e0b2c520c64cf9cbd52
#
_entry.id   a244d90c34ab3e0b2c520c64cf9cbd52
#
_cell.length_a   1.000
_cell.length_b   1.000
_cell.length_c   1.000
_cell.angle_alpha   90.00
_cell.angle_beta   90.00
_cell.angle_gamma   90.00
#
_symmetry.space_group_name_H-M   'P 1'
#
loop_
_entity.id
_entity.type
_entity.pdbx_description
1 polymer ?
#
loop_
_entity_poly.entity_id
_entity_poly.type
_entity_poly.pdbx_seq_one_letter_code
_entity_poly.pdbx_strand_id
1 'polypeptide(L)'
;QPIAPSIIEATHKAVEEMGHAETFHGYAPDLGYEFLRSAIAKEYKDRGCHVDIDEVFVSDGAKCDCGNIQEIFAADSVIAVCDPVYPVYVDSNVMAGRTGVYDPKTETWSNVIYMPCTQENNFTPALPEKTPDLIYLCYPNNPTGSVITKDELQKWVDYANEKGSVIIYDAAYEAYISEENIPHSIYECEGARTCAIELRSFSKNAGFTGMRLGFTVIPKELMCDGVALNPLWARRHGTKYNGAPYIIQRAGEAVYTPQGQAELKAQIDYYMNNAKMILTGLKSAGYSVSGGVNAPYIWLKTPDGMTSWQFFDYLLENVNIVGTPGSGFGPSGEGYFRLTA
;
A
#
# COMPACT_ATOMS: atom_id res chain seq x y z
N GLN A 1 -15.90 -1.62 -8.72
CA GLN A 1 -17.18 -2.20 -8.28
C GLN A 1 -17.94 -1.23 -7.37
N PRO A 2 -19.28 -1.32 -7.27
CA PRO A 2 -20.05 -0.55 -6.30
C PRO A 2 -19.67 -0.92 -4.86
N ILE A 3 -19.91 -0.01 -3.94
CA ILE A 3 -19.74 -0.26 -2.51
C ILE A 3 -20.68 -1.38 -2.06
N ALA A 4 -20.21 -2.27 -1.20
CA ALA A 4 -20.98 -3.41 -0.70
C ALA A 4 -22.27 -3.00 0.03
N PRO A 5 -23.36 -3.76 -0.07
CA PRO A 5 -24.67 -3.37 0.48
C PRO A 5 -24.65 -3.09 1.99
N SER A 6 -23.98 -3.91 2.78
CA SER A 6 -23.87 -3.70 4.24
C SER A 6 -23.12 -2.41 4.60
N ILE A 7 -22.15 -2.02 3.80
CA ILE A 7 -21.39 -0.77 3.97
C ILE A 7 -22.27 0.44 3.60
N ILE A 8 -23.10 0.33 2.55
CA ILE A 8 -24.07 1.38 2.18
C ILE A 8 -25.10 1.55 3.29
N GLU A 9 -25.61 0.46 3.87
CA GLU A 9 -26.55 0.51 4.99
C GLU A 9 -25.95 1.22 6.20
N ALA A 10 -24.72 0.88 6.59
CA ALA A 10 -24.00 1.54 7.68
C ALA A 10 -23.77 3.02 7.40
N THR A 11 -23.50 3.39 6.16
CA THR A 11 -23.34 4.79 5.73
C THR A 11 -24.64 5.56 5.87
N HIS A 12 -25.78 5.02 5.42
CA HIS A 12 -27.10 5.63 5.55
C HIS A 12 -27.45 5.85 7.02
N LYS A 13 -27.27 4.84 7.87
CA LYS A 13 -27.50 4.96 9.31
C LYS A 13 -26.67 6.07 9.93
N ALA A 14 -25.39 6.15 9.61
CA ALA A 14 -24.50 7.20 10.11
C ALA A 14 -24.91 8.60 9.63
N VAL A 15 -25.45 8.74 8.42
CA VAL A 15 -26.01 10.01 7.92
C VAL A 15 -27.26 10.41 8.74
N GLU A 16 -28.17 9.47 9.03
CA GLU A 16 -29.35 9.72 9.86
C GLU A 16 -28.97 10.16 11.27
N GLU A 17 -27.97 9.50 11.90
CA GLU A 17 -27.45 9.87 13.20
C GLU A 17 -26.96 11.33 13.26
N MET A 18 -26.33 11.81 12.19
CA MET A 18 -25.86 13.20 12.08
C MET A 18 -26.99 14.23 12.03
N GLY A 19 -28.23 13.81 11.72
CA GLY A 19 -29.42 14.67 11.66
C GLY A 19 -30.08 14.91 13.03
N HIS A 20 -29.67 14.23 14.09
CA HIS A 20 -30.30 14.31 15.42
C HIS A 20 -29.33 14.87 16.45
N ALA A 21 -29.81 15.78 17.29
CA ALA A 21 -28.97 16.47 18.30
C ALA A 21 -28.28 15.48 19.28
N GLU A 22 -28.95 14.38 19.60
CA GLU A 22 -28.48 13.37 20.58
C GLU A 22 -27.38 12.47 20.00
N THR A 23 -27.29 12.36 18.66
CA THR A 23 -26.37 11.47 17.96
C THR A 23 -25.45 12.21 16.99
N PHE A 24 -25.51 13.53 16.99
CA PHE A 24 -24.61 14.37 16.18
C PHE A 24 -23.14 14.23 16.62
N HIS A 25 -22.25 14.13 15.66
CA HIS A 25 -20.81 14.10 15.85
C HIS A 25 -20.14 15.30 15.18
N GLY A 26 -19.39 16.08 15.96
CA GLY A 26 -18.56 17.18 15.48
C GLY A 26 -17.21 16.68 14.96
N TYR A 27 -16.11 17.37 15.36
CA TYR A 27 -14.77 16.91 15.03
C TYR A 27 -14.51 15.50 15.54
N ALA A 28 -13.96 14.64 14.69
CA ALA A 28 -13.52 13.31 15.09
C ALA A 28 -12.34 13.39 16.08
N PRO A 29 -12.15 12.37 16.93
CA PRO A 29 -10.88 12.22 17.65
C PRO A 29 -9.71 12.17 16.67
N ASP A 30 -8.58 12.81 17.01
CA ASP A 30 -7.41 12.94 16.10
C ASP A 30 -6.93 11.60 15.54
N LEU A 31 -6.93 10.53 16.35
CA LEU A 31 -6.51 9.20 15.91
C LEU A 31 -7.61 8.43 15.17
N GLY A 32 -8.83 8.91 15.14
CA GLY A 32 -10.03 8.22 14.69
C GLY A 32 -10.88 7.68 15.84
N TYR A 33 -12.12 7.32 15.53
CA TYR A 33 -13.06 6.80 16.51
C TYR A 33 -12.64 5.43 17.06
N GLU A 34 -12.91 5.22 18.35
CA GLU A 34 -12.56 3.99 19.05
C GLU A 34 -13.22 2.75 18.42
N PHE A 35 -14.46 2.85 17.95
CA PHE A 35 -15.17 1.74 17.33
C PHE A 35 -14.41 1.18 16.11
N LEU A 36 -13.85 2.05 15.25
CA LEU A 36 -13.10 1.62 14.08
C LEU A 36 -11.70 1.12 14.47
N ARG A 37 -10.98 1.85 15.32
CA ARG A 37 -9.63 1.45 15.77
C ARG A 37 -9.65 0.11 16.52
N SER A 38 -10.69 -0.15 17.32
CA SER A 38 -10.90 -1.43 18.01
C SER A 38 -11.17 -2.56 17.03
N ALA A 39 -11.98 -2.32 15.99
CA ALA A 39 -12.23 -3.31 14.94
C ALA A 39 -10.94 -3.66 14.16
N ILE A 40 -10.13 -2.64 13.86
CA ILE A 40 -8.82 -2.83 13.22
C ILE A 40 -7.88 -3.63 14.13
N ALA A 41 -7.71 -3.24 15.39
CA ALA A 41 -6.82 -3.94 16.33
C ALA A 41 -7.26 -5.41 16.53
N LYS A 42 -8.59 -5.66 16.55
CA LYS A 42 -9.14 -7.01 16.61
C LYS A 42 -8.75 -7.84 15.37
N GLU A 43 -8.82 -7.28 14.18
CA GLU A 43 -8.42 -7.97 12.93
C GLU A 43 -6.95 -8.40 12.97
N TYR A 44 -6.04 -7.54 13.45
CA TYR A 44 -4.64 -7.92 13.66
C TYR A 44 -4.50 -9.06 14.67
N LYS A 45 -5.22 -8.97 15.79
CA LYS A 45 -5.20 -10.02 16.82
C LYS A 45 -5.72 -11.35 16.30
N ASP A 46 -6.79 -11.34 15.50
CA ASP A 46 -7.38 -12.56 14.91
C ASP A 46 -6.39 -13.23 13.93
N ARG A 47 -5.46 -12.46 13.35
CA ARG A 47 -4.34 -12.94 12.52
C ARG A 47 -3.07 -13.28 13.32
N GLY A 48 -3.11 -13.21 14.65
CA GLY A 48 -1.97 -13.51 15.52
C GLY A 48 -0.95 -12.37 15.66
N CYS A 49 -1.29 -11.16 15.18
CA CYS A 49 -0.46 -9.97 15.33
C CYS A 49 -0.92 -9.14 16.53
N HIS A 50 0.04 -8.57 17.26
CA HIS A 50 -0.26 -7.63 18.33
C HIS A 50 -0.22 -6.20 17.81
N VAL A 51 -1.35 -5.51 17.90
CA VAL A 51 -1.49 -4.08 17.62
C VAL A 51 -2.45 -3.49 18.65
N ASP A 52 -1.98 -2.50 19.40
CA ASP A 52 -2.81 -1.78 20.36
C ASP A 52 -3.66 -0.71 19.65
N ILE A 53 -4.81 -0.38 20.23
CA ILE A 53 -5.73 0.60 19.66
C ILE A 53 -5.10 1.99 19.46
N ASP A 54 -4.18 2.40 20.32
CA ASP A 54 -3.47 3.68 20.26
C ASP A 54 -2.20 3.64 19.39
N GLU A 55 -1.98 2.54 18.69
CA GLU A 55 -1.01 2.42 17.60
C GLU A 55 -1.65 2.57 16.21
N VAL A 56 -3.00 2.66 16.16
CA VAL A 56 -3.78 2.81 14.93
C VAL A 56 -4.18 4.26 14.74
N PHE A 57 -3.79 4.84 13.61
CA PHE A 57 -4.06 6.22 13.21
C PHE A 57 -4.92 6.23 11.95
N VAL A 58 -6.19 6.55 12.09
CA VAL A 58 -7.15 6.60 10.97
C VAL A 58 -6.93 7.86 10.14
N SER A 59 -6.93 7.72 8.82
CA SER A 59 -6.68 8.79 7.86
C SER A 59 -7.65 8.76 6.67
N ASP A 60 -7.47 9.68 5.73
CA ASP A 60 -8.21 9.75 4.48
C ASP A 60 -7.59 8.91 3.35
N GLY A 61 -6.66 8.04 3.67
CA GLY A 61 -6.09 7.04 2.75
C GLY A 61 -4.58 6.93 2.80
N ALA A 62 -4.08 5.74 2.48
CA ALA A 62 -2.65 5.42 2.52
C ALA A 62 -1.76 6.35 1.68
N LYS A 63 -2.27 6.94 0.58
CA LYS A 63 -1.51 7.92 -0.21
C LYS A 63 -1.15 9.16 0.61
N CYS A 64 -2.12 9.70 1.37
CA CYS A 64 -1.89 10.86 2.25
C CYS A 64 -0.93 10.49 3.38
N ASP A 65 -1.10 9.30 3.98
CA ASP A 65 -0.18 8.83 5.01
C ASP A 65 1.24 8.67 4.46
N CYS A 66 1.40 8.06 3.29
CA CYS A 66 2.69 7.92 2.63
C CYS A 66 3.37 9.27 2.34
N GLY A 67 2.60 10.26 1.86
CA GLY A 67 3.10 11.61 1.62
C GLY A 67 3.44 12.39 2.89
N ASN A 68 2.75 12.10 3.99
CA ASN A 68 2.86 12.82 5.24
C ASN A 68 3.88 12.21 6.23
N ILE A 69 4.09 10.89 6.18
CA ILE A 69 4.95 10.19 7.14
C ILE A 69 6.40 10.69 7.14
N GLN A 70 6.83 11.24 6.02
CA GLN A 70 8.16 11.78 5.84
C GLN A 70 8.48 12.96 6.76
N GLU A 71 7.45 13.68 7.24
CA GLU A 71 7.63 14.88 8.07
C GLU A 71 8.15 14.55 9.48
N ILE A 72 8.14 13.29 9.89
CA ILE A 72 8.72 12.85 11.17
C ILE A 72 10.16 12.35 11.07
N PHE A 73 10.75 12.40 9.85
CA PHE A 73 12.12 11.96 9.59
C PHE A 73 12.99 13.15 9.18
N ALA A 74 14.31 12.99 9.33
CA ALA A 74 15.28 14.02 8.96
C ALA A 74 15.25 14.34 7.45
N ALA A 75 15.54 15.59 7.10
CA ALA A 75 15.48 16.07 5.71
C ALA A 75 16.55 15.43 4.80
N ASP A 76 17.61 14.90 5.38
CA ASP A 76 18.73 14.25 4.69
C ASP A 76 18.63 12.70 4.72
N SER A 77 17.53 12.15 5.22
CA SER A 77 17.31 10.70 5.23
C SER A 77 17.41 10.10 3.82
N VAL A 78 18.18 9.04 3.70
CA VAL A 78 18.35 8.27 2.46
C VAL A 78 17.22 7.25 2.36
N ILE A 79 16.52 7.24 1.23
CA ILE A 79 15.44 6.29 0.98
C ILE A 79 15.86 5.16 0.04
N ALA A 80 15.33 3.97 0.27
CA ALA A 80 15.38 2.85 -0.68
C ALA A 80 13.96 2.48 -1.15
N VAL A 81 13.81 2.25 -2.44
CA VAL A 81 12.56 1.86 -3.09
C VAL A 81 12.79 0.68 -4.02
N CYS A 82 11.80 -0.20 -4.17
CA CYS A 82 11.78 -1.17 -5.26
C CYS A 82 11.73 -0.43 -6.61
N ASP A 83 12.23 -1.04 -7.67
CA ASP A 83 12.15 -0.50 -9.03
C ASP A 83 11.81 -1.65 -10.01
N PRO A 84 10.63 -1.67 -10.63
CA PRO A 84 9.56 -0.65 -10.56
C PRO A 84 8.72 -0.69 -9.29
N VAL A 85 8.12 0.46 -8.94
CA VAL A 85 7.26 0.59 -7.76
C VAL A 85 6.23 1.73 -7.95
N TYR A 86 5.28 1.82 -7.04
CA TYR A 86 4.33 2.92 -6.98
C TYR A 86 5.05 4.27 -6.86
N PRO A 87 4.87 5.20 -7.83
CA PRO A 87 5.72 6.41 -7.94
C PRO A 87 5.67 7.35 -6.73
N VAL A 88 4.57 7.30 -5.97
CA VAL A 88 4.35 8.21 -4.83
C VAL A 88 5.46 8.14 -3.79
N TYR A 89 6.14 7.01 -3.63
CA TYR A 89 7.26 6.91 -2.67
C TYR A 89 8.44 7.79 -3.09
N VAL A 90 8.76 7.83 -4.38
CA VAL A 90 9.80 8.71 -4.90
C VAL A 90 9.31 10.16 -4.95
N ASP A 91 8.15 10.40 -5.58
CA ASP A 91 7.62 11.75 -5.81
C ASP A 91 7.41 12.53 -4.51
N SER A 92 6.89 11.88 -3.47
CA SER A 92 6.68 12.54 -2.18
C SER A 92 8.01 12.89 -1.49
N ASN A 93 9.07 12.09 -1.66
CA ASN A 93 10.41 12.41 -1.18
C ASN A 93 11.09 13.49 -2.02
N VAL A 94 10.81 13.56 -3.33
CA VAL A 94 11.22 14.69 -4.19
C VAL A 94 10.59 15.99 -3.68
N MET A 95 9.29 16.00 -3.41
CA MET A 95 8.59 17.17 -2.86
C MET A 95 9.14 17.58 -1.49
N ALA A 96 9.60 16.62 -0.68
CA ALA A 96 10.27 16.88 0.59
C ALA A 96 11.73 17.35 0.46
N GLY A 97 12.29 17.38 -0.76
CA GLY A 97 13.63 17.90 -1.04
C GLY A 97 14.79 16.98 -0.63
N ARG A 98 14.55 15.67 -0.37
CA ARG A 98 15.58 14.76 0.14
C ARG A 98 16.22 13.85 -0.91
N THR A 99 15.80 13.91 -2.16
CA THR A 99 16.23 12.97 -3.21
C THR A 99 17.51 13.37 -3.95
N GLY A 100 18.06 14.55 -3.68
CA GLY A 100 19.25 15.03 -4.36
C GLY A 100 18.97 15.53 -5.77
N VAL A 101 19.87 15.23 -6.73
CA VAL A 101 19.82 15.72 -8.11
C VAL A 101 19.27 14.63 -9.03
N TYR A 102 18.38 15.01 -9.93
CA TYR A 102 17.84 14.11 -10.96
C TYR A 102 18.82 13.94 -12.12
N ASP A 103 19.06 12.70 -12.51
CA ASP A 103 19.82 12.37 -13.73
C ASP A 103 18.85 11.92 -14.83
N PRO A 104 18.67 12.73 -15.91
CA PRO A 104 17.76 12.39 -16.99
C PRO A 104 18.24 11.24 -17.89
N LYS A 105 19.50 10.80 -17.77
CA LYS A 105 20.00 9.65 -18.54
C LYS A 105 19.63 8.31 -17.94
N THR A 106 19.60 8.25 -16.63
CA THR A 106 19.24 7.05 -15.87
C THR A 106 17.81 7.10 -15.32
N GLU A 107 17.17 8.27 -15.43
CA GLU A 107 15.83 8.57 -14.87
C GLU A 107 15.77 8.33 -13.36
N THR A 108 16.88 8.60 -12.65
CA THR A 108 17.04 8.35 -11.21
C THR A 108 17.44 9.62 -10.44
N TRP A 109 17.18 9.59 -9.13
CA TRP A 109 17.61 10.62 -8.19
C TRP A 109 18.84 10.18 -7.41
N SER A 110 19.84 11.06 -7.27
CA SER A 110 21.16 10.72 -6.74
C SER A 110 21.18 10.25 -5.27
N ASN A 111 20.17 10.61 -4.48
CA ASN A 111 20.04 10.22 -3.06
C ASN A 111 18.92 9.18 -2.81
N VAL A 112 18.50 8.47 -3.85
CA VAL A 112 17.54 7.37 -3.78
C VAL A 112 18.25 6.07 -4.14
N ILE A 113 18.10 5.05 -3.33
CA ILE A 113 18.56 3.69 -3.60
C ILE A 113 17.43 2.96 -4.33
N TYR A 114 17.64 2.68 -5.61
CA TYR A 114 16.71 1.87 -6.41
C TYR A 114 17.11 0.41 -6.31
N MET A 115 16.17 -0.43 -5.88
CA MET A 115 16.36 -1.87 -5.71
C MET A 115 15.69 -2.59 -6.87
N PRO A 116 16.42 -3.09 -7.88
CA PRO A 116 15.83 -3.67 -9.08
C PRO A 116 14.96 -4.89 -8.76
N CYS A 117 13.73 -4.87 -9.28
CA CYS A 117 12.76 -5.97 -9.23
C CYS A 117 12.45 -6.41 -10.66
N THR A 118 13.25 -7.33 -11.17
CA THR A 118 13.23 -7.78 -12.56
C THR A 118 12.78 -9.24 -12.68
N GLN A 119 12.59 -9.71 -13.89
CA GLN A 119 12.22 -11.11 -14.14
C GLN A 119 13.30 -12.08 -13.64
N GLU A 120 14.59 -11.69 -13.73
CA GLU A 120 15.74 -12.51 -13.33
C GLU A 120 15.78 -12.78 -11.82
N ASN A 121 15.26 -11.88 -11.00
CA ASN A 121 15.16 -12.05 -9.54
C ASN A 121 13.72 -12.30 -9.04
N ASN A 122 12.83 -12.75 -9.94
CA ASN A 122 11.42 -12.98 -9.66
C ASN A 122 10.72 -11.76 -9.05
N PHE A 123 11.12 -10.56 -9.44
CA PHE A 123 10.62 -9.28 -8.95
C PHE A 123 10.78 -9.10 -7.42
N THR A 124 11.76 -9.77 -6.82
CA THR A 124 12.11 -9.66 -5.40
C THR A 124 13.46 -8.95 -5.28
N PRO A 125 13.53 -7.78 -4.61
CA PRO A 125 14.78 -7.03 -4.52
C PRO A 125 15.78 -7.69 -3.57
N ALA A 126 17.07 -7.53 -3.87
CA ALA A 126 18.13 -7.84 -2.93
C ALA A 126 18.24 -6.76 -1.84
N LEU A 127 18.77 -7.14 -0.68
CA LEU A 127 19.12 -6.18 0.37
C LEU A 127 20.16 -5.18 -0.15
N PRO A 128 19.99 -3.86 0.09
CA PRO A 128 20.87 -2.85 -0.45
C PRO A 128 22.26 -2.88 0.24
N GLU A 129 23.32 -2.66 -0.55
CA GLU A 129 24.69 -2.58 -0.01
C GLU A 129 24.90 -1.30 0.83
N LYS A 130 24.37 -0.17 0.35
CA LYS A 130 24.37 1.09 1.09
C LYS A 130 23.16 1.09 2.03
N THR A 131 23.38 1.34 3.31
CA THR A 131 22.32 1.41 4.31
C THR A 131 21.40 2.60 4.07
N PRO A 132 20.09 2.41 3.81
CA PRO A 132 19.10 3.48 3.80
C PRO A 132 18.60 3.78 5.21
N ASP A 133 18.10 4.99 5.43
CA ASP A 133 17.37 5.33 6.65
C ASP A 133 15.92 4.82 6.57
N LEU A 134 15.29 4.95 5.39
CA LEU A 134 13.92 4.52 5.12
C LEU A 134 13.88 3.51 3.98
N ILE A 135 13.13 2.42 4.17
CA ILE A 135 12.92 1.37 3.17
C ILE A 135 11.44 1.29 2.85
N TYR A 136 11.05 1.61 1.61
CA TYR A 136 9.67 1.45 1.15
C TYR A 136 9.49 0.07 0.54
N LEU A 137 8.63 -0.74 1.14
CA LEU A 137 8.21 -2.05 0.63
C LEU A 137 6.70 -2.04 0.39
N CYS A 138 6.28 -2.47 -0.78
CA CYS A 138 4.86 -2.59 -1.14
C CYS A 138 4.57 -4.03 -1.56
N TYR A 139 3.81 -4.76 -0.74
CA TYR A 139 3.43 -6.14 -1.06
C TYR A 139 1.97 -6.42 -0.66
N PRO A 140 1.18 -6.97 -1.58
CA PRO A 140 1.49 -7.19 -3.01
C PRO A 140 1.88 -5.92 -3.74
N ASN A 141 2.87 -6.01 -4.66
CA ASN A 141 3.47 -4.84 -5.29
C ASN A 141 2.57 -4.24 -6.38
N ASN A 142 2.51 -2.93 -6.40
CA ASN A 142 2.08 -2.13 -7.53
C ASN A 142 3.35 -1.56 -8.20
N PRO A 143 3.72 -1.94 -9.47
CA PRO A 143 2.82 -2.46 -10.52
C PRO A 143 2.89 -3.96 -10.79
N THR A 144 3.89 -4.69 -10.28
CA THR A 144 4.24 -6.04 -10.77
C THR A 144 3.27 -7.14 -10.32
N GLY A 145 2.48 -6.88 -9.26
CA GLY A 145 1.65 -7.90 -8.62
C GLY A 145 2.46 -8.96 -7.87
N SER A 146 3.78 -8.76 -7.71
CA SER A 146 4.63 -9.69 -6.95
C SER A 146 4.32 -9.64 -5.45
N VAL A 147 4.64 -10.73 -4.79
CA VAL A 147 4.53 -10.89 -3.34
C VAL A 147 5.87 -11.32 -2.76
N ILE A 148 5.97 -11.29 -1.46
CA ILE A 148 7.14 -11.72 -0.71
C ILE A 148 6.71 -12.79 0.29
N THR A 149 7.49 -13.86 0.43
CA THR A 149 7.23 -14.88 1.44
C THR A 149 7.55 -14.35 2.84
N LYS A 150 7.01 -15.01 3.85
CA LYS A 150 7.30 -14.62 5.26
C LYS A 150 8.80 -14.70 5.57
N ASP A 151 9.49 -15.73 5.09
CA ASP A 151 10.92 -15.90 5.30
C ASP A 151 11.76 -14.82 4.62
N GLU A 152 11.36 -14.37 3.44
CA GLU A 152 12.01 -13.26 2.74
C GLU A 152 11.73 -11.93 3.43
N LEU A 153 10.48 -11.68 3.88
CA LEU A 153 10.13 -10.48 4.61
C LEU A 153 10.86 -10.41 5.97
N GLN A 154 11.06 -11.57 6.63
CA GLN A 154 11.84 -11.63 7.86
C GLN A 154 13.27 -11.13 7.66
N LYS A 155 13.92 -11.43 6.52
CA LYS A 155 15.28 -10.92 6.24
C LYS A 155 15.32 -9.39 6.15
N TRP A 156 14.24 -8.75 5.65
CA TRP A 156 14.12 -7.30 5.64
C TRP A 156 13.95 -6.72 7.04
N VAL A 157 13.17 -7.37 7.88
CA VAL A 157 12.98 -6.98 9.28
C VAL A 157 14.30 -7.12 10.06
N ASP A 158 15.01 -8.23 9.88
CA ASP A 158 16.30 -8.46 10.50
C ASP A 158 17.35 -7.42 10.06
N TYR A 159 17.40 -7.14 8.74
CA TYR A 159 18.26 -6.12 8.17
C TYR A 159 17.95 -4.73 8.73
N ALA A 160 16.69 -4.34 8.79
CA ALA A 160 16.29 -3.03 9.29
C ALA A 160 16.65 -2.85 10.76
N ASN A 161 16.42 -3.87 11.59
CA ASN A 161 16.82 -3.86 13.00
C ASN A 161 18.35 -3.81 13.17
N GLU A 162 19.11 -4.56 12.36
CA GLU A 162 20.57 -4.54 12.40
C GLU A 162 21.14 -3.18 12.00
N LYS A 163 20.58 -2.55 10.97
CA LYS A 163 21.09 -1.31 10.38
C LYS A 163 20.50 -0.03 11.00
N GLY A 164 19.45 -0.14 11.81
CA GLY A 164 18.72 0.99 12.36
C GLY A 164 17.83 1.69 11.33
N SER A 165 17.48 1.00 10.24
CA SER A 165 16.57 1.52 9.22
C SER A 165 15.11 1.38 9.66
N VAL A 166 14.21 2.23 9.12
CA VAL A 166 12.76 2.09 9.31
C VAL A 166 12.11 1.62 8.01
N ILE A 167 11.35 0.53 8.08
CA ILE A 167 10.54 0.03 6.96
C ILE A 167 9.20 0.75 6.95
N ILE A 168 8.83 1.32 5.81
CA ILE A 168 7.46 1.78 5.51
C ILE A 168 6.84 0.71 4.62
N TYR A 169 5.99 -0.11 5.22
CA TYR A 169 5.36 -1.26 4.58
C TYR A 169 3.96 -0.91 4.10
N ASP A 170 3.78 -0.80 2.78
CA ASP A 170 2.47 -0.53 2.16
C ASP A 170 1.76 -1.85 1.84
N ALA A 171 0.74 -2.16 2.63
CA ALA A 171 -0.09 -3.36 2.50
C ALA A 171 -1.47 -3.06 1.88
N ALA A 172 -1.57 -2.04 1.01
CA ALA A 172 -2.85 -1.62 0.41
C ALA A 172 -3.57 -2.74 -0.38
N TYR A 173 -2.85 -3.76 -0.81
CA TYR A 173 -3.38 -4.89 -1.60
C TYR A 173 -3.45 -6.21 -0.82
N GLU A 174 -3.23 -6.23 0.48
CA GLU A 174 -3.16 -7.45 1.29
C GLU A 174 -4.43 -8.32 1.19
N ALA A 175 -5.60 -7.70 1.02
CA ALA A 175 -6.87 -8.42 0.91
C ALA A 175 -6.97 -9.32 -0.34
N TYR A 176 -6.11 -9.13 -1.33
CA TYR A 176 -6.04 -9.96 -2.54
C TYR A 176 -5.15 -11.19 -2.39
N ILE A 177 -4.40 -11.30 -1.30
CA ILE A 177 -3.52 -12.45 -1.04
C ILE A 177 -4.36 -13.70 -0.86
N SER A 178 -4.02 -14.76 -1.62
CA SER A 178 -4.72 -16.04 -1.62
C SER A 178 -3.83 -17.22 -1.22
N GLU A 179 -2.52 -17.05 -1.17
CA GLU A 179 -1.54 -18.08 -0.85
C GLU A 179 -1.17 -18.02 0.64
N GLU A 180 -1.18 -19.17 1.31
CA GLU A 180 -1.02 -19.26 2.78
C GLU A 180 0.36 -18.82 3.32
N ASN A 181 1.42 -18.93 2.50
CA ASN A 181 2.78 -18.57 2.90
C ASN A 181 3.12 -17.09 2.69
N ILE A 182 2.18 -16.29 2.21
CA ILE A 182 2.35 -14.86 1.97
C ILE A 182 1.76 -14.08 3.15
N PRO A 183 2.56 -13.25 3.85
CA PRO A 183 2.08 -12.51 5.01
C PRO A 183 1.11 -11.40 4.60
N HIS A 184 0.05 -11.22 5.38
CA HIS A 184 -0.90 -10.12 5.23
C HIS A 184 -0.46 -8.85 5.97
N SER A 185 0.49 -8.97 6.86
CA SER A 185 1.06 -7.87 7.64
C SER A 185 2.54 -8.10 7.90
N ILE A 186 3.32 -7.02 7.91
CA ILE A 186 4.73 -7.10 8.32
C ILE A 186 4.86 -7.55 9.79
N TYR A 187 3.84 -7.31 10.61
CA TYR A 187 3.84 -7.70 12.03
C TYR A 187 3.66 -9.21 12.26
N GLU A 188 3.51 -10.00 11.22
CA GLU A 188 3.66 -11.45 11.27
C GLU A 188 5.13 -11.89 11.38
N CYS A 189 6.08 -10.98 11.12
CA CYS A 189 7.52 -11.20 11.27
C CYS A 189 7.99 -10.81 12.67
N GLU A 190 8.89 -11.62 13.22
CA GLU A 190 9.48 -11.36 14.53
C GLU A 190 10.35 -10.09 14.48
N GLY A 191 10.22 -9.19 15.47
CA GLY A 191 10.97 -7.94 15.53
C GLY A 191 10.47 -6.83 14.61
N ALA A 192 9.39 -7.03 13.84
CA ALA A 192 8.87 -5.99 12.96
C ALA A 192 8.36 -4.74 13.71
N ARG A 193 7.84 -4.91 14.92
CA ARG A 193 7.34 -3.82 15.74
C ARG A 193 8.41 -2.80 16.17
N THR A 194 9.69 -3.17 16.11
CA THR A 194 10.82 -2.29 16.43
C THR A 194 11.43 -1.59 15.24
N CYS A 195 11.00 -1.91 14.01
CA CYS A 195 11.59 -1.33 12.80
C CYS A 195 10.57 -0.98 11.68
N ALA A 196 9.26 -1.24 11.86
CA ALA A 196 8.32 -1.07 10.76
C ALA A 196 7.08 -0.22 11.12
N ILE A 197 6.68 0.61 10.15
CA ILE A 197 5.40 1.31 10.06
C ILE A 197 4.59 0.61 8.97
N GLU A 198 3.31 0.31 9.21
CA GLU A 198 2.44 -0.29 8.20
C GLU A 198 1.37 0.70 7.73
N LEU A 199 1.23 0.85 6.40
CA LEU A 199 0.19 1.65 5.76
C LEU A 199 -0.91 0.74 5.21
N ARG A 200 -2.17 1.10 5.46
CA ARG A 200 -3.35 0.33 5.06
C ARG A 200 -4.37 1.22 4.36
N SER A 201 -5.13 0.63 3.44
CA SER A 201 -6.10 1.37 2.63
C SER A 201 -7.40 0.62 2.46
N PHE A 202 -8.52 1.29 2.66
CA PHE A 202 -9.85 0.79 2.31
C PHE A 202 -10.17 0.98 0.81
N SER A 203 -9.33 1.70 0.07
CA SER A 203 -9.55 1.98 -1.36
C SER A 203 -9.63 0.73 -2.22
N LYS A 204 -8.87 -0.31 -1.86
CA LYS A 204 -8.72 -1.51 -2.69
C LYS A 204 -9.53 -2.69 -2.18
N ASN A 205 -9.54 -2.92 -0.87
CA ASN A 205 -10.28 -4.01 -0.27
C ASN A 205 -11.80 -3.76 -0.20
N ALA A 206 -12.23 -2.48 -0.06
CA ALA A 206 -13.63 -2.12 0.14
C ALA A 206 -14.18 -1.12 -0.91
N GLY A 207 -13.40 -0.76 -1.92
CA GLY A 207 -13.82 0.16 -2.97
C GLY A 207 -13.90 1.64 -2.55
N PHE A 208 -13.27 2.03 -1.44
CA PHE A 208 -13.34 3.39 -0.88
C PHE A 208 -12.49 4.42 -1.64
N THR A 209 -12.27 4.23 -2.92
CA THR A 209 -11.48 5.18 -3.74
C THR A 209 -12.04 6.60 -3.69
N GLY A 210 -13.37 6.75 -3.66
CA GLY A 210 -14.08 8.04 -3.54
C GLY A 210 -14.49 8.40 -2.11
N MET A 211 -14.62 7.42 -1.21
CA MET A 211 -15.01 7.63 0.19
C MET A 211 -13.84 8.10 1.06
N ARG A 212 -12.60 7.79 0.68
CA ARG A 212 -11.35 8.21 1.31
C ARG A 212 -11.20 7.73 2.77
N LEU A 213 -10.65 6.53 2.95
CA LEU A 213 -10.33 5.99 4.26
C LEU A 213 -9.07 5.11 4.17
N GLY A 214 -8.21 5.24 5.16
CA GLY A 214 -7.02 4.43 5.38
C GLY A 214 -6.60 4.50 6.83
N PHE A 215 -5.51 3.85 7.15
CA PHE A 215 -4.88 3.98 8.46
C PHE A 215 -3.40 3.61 8.41
N THR A 216 -2.67 4.11 9.39
CA THR A 216 -1.27 3.79 9.66
C THR A 216 -1.16 3.10 10.99
N VAL A 217 -0.33 2.07 11.09
CA VAL A 217 0.03 1.43 12.35
C VAL A 217 1.47 1.80 12.67
N ILE A 218 1.68 2.41 13.86
CA ILE A 218 3.01 2.74 14.38
C ILE A 218 3.13 2.18 15.80
N PRO A 219 3.90 1.11 15.99
CA PRO A 219 4.11 0.51 17.30
C PRO A 219 4.76 1.49 18.29
N LYS A 220 4.38 1.38 19.57
CA LYS A 220 4.93 2.23 20.64
C LYS A 220 6.42 2.02 20.89
N GLU A 221 6.90 0.80 20.64
CA GLU A 221 8.32 0.44 20.78
C GLU A 221 9.19 0.85 19.59
N LEU A 222 8.59 1.35 18.50
CA LEU A 222 9.35 1.79 17.31
C LEU A 222 10.12 3.08 17.60
N MET A 223 11.45 2.95 17.60
CA MET A 223 12.39 4.04 17.84
C MET A 223 13.20 4.34 16.58
N CYS A 224 13.53 5.60 16.35
CA CYS A 224 14.50 6.04 15.36
C CYS A 224 15.40 7.08 16.00
N ASP A 225 16.72 6.90 15.95
CA ASP A 225 17.71 7.77 16.58
C ASP A 225 17.42 8.12 18.05
N GLY A 226 16.91 7.14 18.81
CA GLY A 226 16.56 7.31 20.22
C GLY A 226 15.24 8.04 20.47
N VAL A 227 14.45 8.32 19.42
CA VAL A 227 13.14 9.00 19.51
C VAL A 227 12.02 8.05 19.16
N ALA A 228 10.98 7.99 19.99
CA ALA A 228 9.79 7.17 19.72
C ALA A 228 8.96 7.78 18.58
N LEU A 229 8.68 6.99 17.54
CA LEU A 229 7.96 7.50 16.35
C LEU A 229 6.46 7.61 16.56
N ASN A 230 5.84 6.78 17.39
CA ASN A 230 4.41 6.82 17.66
C ASN A 230 3.96 8.20 18.19
N PRO A 231 4.55 8.78 19.27
CA PRO A 231 4.14 10.10 19.75
C PRO A 231 4.48 11.23 18.75
N LEU A 232 5.54 11.10 17.95
CA LEU A 232 5.84 12.07 16.87
C LEU A 232 4.74 12.08 15.81
N TRP A 233 4.33 10.90 15.35
CA TRP A 233 3.25 10.80 14.39
C TRP A 233 1.92 11.27 14.97
N ALA A 234 1.61 10.90 16.22
CA ALA A 234 0.41 11.39 16.91
C ALA A 234 0.37 12.92 16.96
N ARG A 235 1.51 13.57 17.28
CA ARG A 235 1.62 15.03 17.30
C ARG A 235 1.44 15.63 15.90
N ARG A 236 2.12 15.08 14.90
CA ARG A 236 1.99 15.53 13.51
C ARG A 236 0.55 15.36 13.02
N HIS A 237 -0.04 14.19 13.25
CA HIS A 237 -1.39 13.84 12.83
C HIS A 237 -2.41 14.81 13.42
N GLY A 238 -2.45 14.97 14.74
CA GLY A 238 -3.37 15.89 15.42
C GLY A 238 -3.11 17.37 15.16
N THR A 239 -1.93 17.75 14.61
CA THR A 239 -1.64 19.16 14.25
C THR A 239 -2.13 19.50 12.83
N LYS A 240 -2.12 18.56 11.90
CA LYS A 240 -2.38 18.82 10.47
C LYS A 240 -3.65 18.13 9.93
N TYR A 241 -4.37 17.39 10.77
CA TYR A 241 -5.51 16.62 10.34
C TYR A 241 -6.58 16.59 11.43
N ASN A 242 -7.83 16.89 11.06
CA ASN A 242 -8.97 16.94 11.99
C ASN A 242 -9.75 15.60 12.06
N GLY A 243 -9.17 14.52 11.57
CA GLY A 243 -9.80 13.21 11.55
C GLY A 243 -10.65 12.94 10.30
N ALA A 244 -10.83 11.67 9.96
CA ALA A 244 -11.74 11.24 8.90
C ALA A 244 -13.20 11.45 9.34
N PRO A 245 -14.13 11.73 8.41
CA PRO A 245 -15.54 11.96 8.74
C PRO A 245 -16.17 10.78 9.49
N TYR A 246 -17.03 11.08 10.47
CA TYR A 246 -17.78 10.07 11.22
C TYR A 246 -18.46 9.03 10.32
N ILE A 247 -19.20 9.53 9.32
CA ILE A 247 -19.95 8.69 8.36
C ILE A 247 -19.03 7.67 7.68
N ILE A 248 -17.85 8.12 7.26
CA ILE A 248 -16.88 7.27 6.56
C ILE A 248 -16.23 6.26 7.51
N GLN A 249 -15.98 6.64 8.76
CA GLN A 249 -15.46 5.70 9.76
C GLN A 249 -16.49 4.62 10.14
N ARG A 250 -17.79 4.94 10.20
CA ARG A 250 -18.87 3.94 10.36
C ARG A 250 -18.96 2.99 9.15
N ALA A 251 -18.82 3.52 7.95
CA ALA A 251 -18.69 2.70 6.74
C ALA A 251 -17.47 1.76 6.83
N GLY A 252 -16.34 2.26 7.34
CA GLY A 252 -15.12 1.47 7.56
C GLY A 252 -15.27 0.39 8.62
N GLU A 253 -16.02 0.64 9.70
CA GLU A 253 -16.33 -0.37 10.72
C GLU A 253 -17.12 -1.55 10.12
N ALA A 254 -18.06 -1.28 9.21
CA ALA A 254 -18.87 -2.30 8.55
C ALA A 254 -18.02 -3.29 7.72
N VAL A 255 -16.83 -2.90 7.27
CA VAL A 255 -15.86 -3.78 6.58
C VAL A 255 -15.47 -4.98 7.44
N TYR A 256 -15.39 -4.81 8.75
CA TYR A 256 -14.96 -5.83 9.71
C TYR A 256 -16.10 -6.68 10.27
N THR A 257 -17.36 -6.40 9.88
CA THR A 257 -18.49 -7.27 10.24
C THR A 257 -18.45 -8.56 9.43
N PRO A 258 -18.99 -9.68 9.94
CA PRO A 258 -19.07 -10.93 9.18
C PRO A 258 -19.75 -10.78 7.81
N GLN A 259 -20.81 -9.96 7.73
CA GLN A 259 -21.52 -9.68 6.49
C GLN A 259 -20.64 -8.85 5.53
N GLY A 260 -20.02 -7.77 6.02
CA GLY A 260 -19.11 -6.94 5.23
C GLY A 260 -17.95 -7.75 4.66
N GLN A 261 -17.30 -8.57 5.47
CA GLN A 261 -16.22 -9.46 5.04
C GLN A 261 -16.66 -10.44 3.95
N ALA A 262 -17.86 -11.05 4.09
CA ALA A 262 -18.38 -11.97 3.08
C ALA A 262 -18.69 -11.27 1.74
N GLU A 263 -19.30 -10.08 1.78
CA GLU A 263 -19.61 -9.28 0.61
C GLU A 263 -18.33 -8.82 -0.10
N LEU A 264 -17.33 -8.34 0.66
CA LEU A 264 -16.05 -7.89 0.10
C LEU A 264 -15.23 -9.04 -0.46
N LYS A 265 -15.24 -10.20 0.20
CA LYS A 265 -14.61 -11.41 -0.35
C LYS A 265 -15.19 -11.76 -1.72
N ALA A 266 -16.50 -11.73 -1.88
CA ALA A 266 -17.14 -11.99 -3.17
C ALA A 266 -16.72 -10.98 -4.26
N GLN A 267 -16.52 -9.71 -3.90
CA GLN A 267 -16.01 -8.69 -4.82
C GLN A 267 -14.55 -8.95 -5.20
N ILE A 268 -13.70 -9.29 -4.23
CA ILE A 268 -12.29 -9.63 -4.47
C ILE A 268 -12.19 -10.87 -5.36
N ASP A 269 -12.97 -11.90 -5.09
CA ASP A 269 -13.03 -13.13 -5.90
C ASP A 269 -13.41 -12.81 -7.37
N TYR A 270 -14.32 -11.85 -7.59
CA TYR A 270 -14.67 -11.39 -8.93
C TYR A 270 -13.49 -10.74 -9.66
N TYR A 271 -12.77 -9.83 -9.00
CA TYR A 271 -11.57 -9.21 -9.58
C TYR A 271 -10.48 -10.24 -9.87
N MET A 272 -10.26 -11.18 -8.94
CA MET A 272 -9.21 -12.18 -9.12
C MET A 272 -9.57 -13.20 -10.21
N ASN A 273 -10.86 -13.49 -10.41
CA ASN A 273 -11.30 -14.28 -11.56
C ASN A 273 -11.03 -13.55 -12.89
N ASN A 274 -11.26 -12.23 -12.96
CA ASN A 274 -10.89 -11.43 -14.13
C ASN A 274 -9.39 -11.44 -14.37
N ALA A 275 -8.58 -11.26 -13.31
CA ALA A 275 -7.12 -11.33 -13.40
C ALA A 275 -6.64 -12.68 -13.95
N LYS A 276 -7.22 -13.77 -13.47
CA LYS A 276 -6.94 -15.13 -13.94
C LYS A 276 -7.28 -15.31 -15.42
N MET A 277 -8.44 -14.78 -15.87
CA MET A 277 -8.82 -14.84 -17.28
C MET A 277 -7.84 -14.08 -18.17
N ILE A 278 -7.48 -12.86 -17.80
CA ILE A 278 -6.50 -12.03 -18.53
C ILE A 278 -5.13 -12.75 -18.58
N LEU A 279 -4.64 -13.20 -17.43
CA LEU A 279 -3.36 -13.90 -17.30
C LEU A 279 -3.30 -15.15 -18.18
N THR A 280 -4.35 -15.98 -18.14
CA THR A 280 -4.46 -17.22 -18.92
C THR A 280 -4.51 -16.92 -20.42
N GLY A 281 -5.32 -15.93 -20.82
CA GLY A 281 -5.45 -15.53 -22.24
C GLY A 281 -4.12 -15.03 -22.81
N LEU A 282 -3.42 -14.17 -22.10
CA LEU A 282 -2.13 -13.63 -22.51
C LEU A 282 -1.05 -14.72 -22.61
N LYS A 283 -0.98 -15.62 -21.60
CA LYS A 283 -0.04 -16.78 -21.65
C LYS A 283 -0.34 -17.68 -22.84
N SER A 284 -1.61 -17.97 -23.11
CA SER A 284 -2.02 -18.79 -24.25
C SER A 284 -1.68 -18.14 -25.59
N ALA A 285 -1.66 -16.81 -25.65
CA ALA A 285 -1.24 -16.04 -26.82
C ALA A 285 0.30 -15.89 -26.94
N GLY A 286 1.08 -16.47 -26.00
CA GLY A 286 2.54 -16.46 -26.06
C GLY A 286 3.21 -15.24 -25.42
N TYR A 287 2.46 -14.39 -24.70
CA TYR A 287 3.03 -13.24 -24.02
C TYR A 287 3.73 -13.64 -22.71
N SER A 288 4.82 -12.94 -22.39
CA SER A 288 5.49 -13.04 -21.09
C SER A 288 4.75 -12.14 -20.08
N VAL A 289 4.14 -12.76 -19.08
CA VAL A 289 3.33 -12.07 -18.07
C VAL A 289 3.57 -12.65 -16.68
N SER A 290 3.48 -11.78 -15.67
CA SER A 290 3.54 -12.12 -14.25
C SER A 290 2.42 -11.40 -13.46
N GLY A 291 2.30 -11.66 -12.17
CA GLY A 291 1.24 -11.10 -11.33
C GLY A 291 -0.11 -11.80 -11.53
N GLY A 292 -1.20 -11.15 -11.14
CA GLY A 292 -2.58 -11.64 -11.33
C GLY A 292 -2.97 -12.83 -10.44
N VAL A 293 -2.21 -13.15 -9.37
CA VAL A 293 -2.46 -14.25 -8.42
C VAL A 293 -2.83 -13.71 -7.03
N ASN A 294 -2.00 -12.83 -6.47
CA ASN A 294 -2.22 -12.19 -5.16
C ASN A 294 -2.48 -10.69 -5.26
N ALA A 295 -2.73 -10.19 -6.45
CA ALA A 295 -3.07 -8.81 -6.75
C ALA A 295 -3.81 -8.72 -8.09
N PRO A 296 -4.64 -7.68 -8.31
CA PRO A 296 -5.37 -7.51 -9.57
C PRO A 296 -4.47 -7.03 -10.73
N TYR A 297 -3.15 -6.90 -10.51
CA TYR A 297 -2.19 -6.40 -11.48
C TYR A 297 -1.56 -7.54 -12.27
N ILE A 298 -1.56 -7.38 -13.60
CA ILE A 298 -0.82 -8.21 -14.54
C ILE A 298 0.30 -7.35 -15.12
N TRP A 299 1.53 -7.83 -15.01
CA TRP A 299 2.73 -7.20 -15.50
C TRP A 299 3.16 -7.89 -16.78
N LEU A 300 2.94 -7.20 -17.91
CA LEU A 300 3.12 -7.71 -19.26
C LEU A 300 4.42 -7.16 -19.82
N LYS A 301 5.32 -8.04 -20.32
CA LYS A 301 6.46 -7.62 -21.13
C LYS A 301 5.96 -7.16 -22.50
N THR A 302 6.34 -5.97 -22.96
CA THR A 302 5.92 -5.45 -24.25
C THR A 302 6.44 -6.34 -25.39
N PRO A 303 5.61 -6.59 -26.43
CA PRO A 303 6.02 -7.41 -27.55
C PRO A 303 7.00 -6.68 -28.48
N ASP A 304 7.75 -7.48 -29.27
CA ASP A 304 8.58 -7.02 -30.40
C ASP A 304 9.58 -5.90 -30.07
N GLY A 305 10.00 -5.78 -28.80
CA GLY A 305 10.94 -4.76 -28.34
C GLY A 305 10.36 -3.34 -28.34
N MET A 306 9.04 -3.19 -28.36
CA MET A 306 8.38 -1.90 -28.20
C MET A 306 8.72 -1.29 -26.84
N THR A 307 8.89 0.03 -26.80
CA THR A 307 8.90 0.75 -25.53
C THR A 307 7.52 0.70 -24.87
N SER A 308 7.45 0.94 -23.57
CA SER A 308 6.18 0.93 -22.85
C SER A 308 5.17 1.95 -23.39
N TRP A 309 5.61 3.12 -23.87
CA TRP A 309 4.78 4.11 -24.51
C TRP A 309 4.37 3.74 -25.94
N GLN A 310 5.25 3.15 -26.73
CA GLN A 310 4.88 2.65 -28.07
C GLN A 310 3.80 1.58 -27.97
N PHE A 311 3.86 0.72 -26.95
CA PHE A 311 2.84 -0.28 -26.72
C PHE A 311 1.52 0.33 -26.22
N PHE A 312 1.58 1.40 -25.42
CA PHE A 312 0.40 2.16 -25.04
C PHE A 312 -0.34 2.73 -26.26
N ASP A 313 0.39 3.43 -27.14
CA ASP A 313 -0.18 4.01 -28.36
C ASP A 313 -0.77 2.92 -29.26
N TYR A 314 -0.04 1.80 -29.43
CA TYR A 314 -0.52 0.66 -30.23
C TYR A 314 -1.86 0.10 -29.68
N LEU A 315 -1.97 -0.11 -28.39
CA LEU A 315 -3.20 -0.62 -27.76
C LEU A 315 -4.35 0.38 -27.88
N LEU A 316 -4.09 1.67 -27.66
CA LEU A 316 -5.10 2.70 -27.75
C LEU A 316 -5.64 2.83 -29.17
N GLU A 317 -4.76 2.91 -30.17
CA GLU A 317 -5.14 3.16 -31.56
C GLU A 317 -5.78 1.95 -32.26
N ASN A 318 -5.31 0.74 -31.95
CA ASN A 318 -5.74 -0.46 -32.68
C ASN A 318 -6.86 -1.25 -31.99
N VAL A 319 -6.94 -1.21 -30.64
CA VAL A 319 -7.89 -2.04 -29.91
C VAL A 319 -8.66 -1.29 -28.80
N ASN A 320 -8.49 0.03 -28.68
CA ASN A 320 -9.15 0.91 -27.72
C ASN A 320 -8.92 0.47 -26.24
N ILE A 321 -7.74 -0.07 -25.92
CA ILE A 321 -7.38 -0.46 -24.57
C ILE A 321 -6.46 0.61 -23.98
N VAL A 322 -6.80 1.05 -22.76
CA VAL A 322 -5.98 1.95 -21.93
C VAL A 322 -5.43 1.18 -20.73
N GLY A 323 -4.12 1.14 -20.62
CA GLY A 323 -3.43 0.59 -19.45
C GLY A 323 -2.33 1.54 -18.98
N THR A 324 -1.34 1.06 -18.26
CA THR A 324 -0.29 1.93 -17.72
C THR A 324 1.07 1.52 -18.24
N PRO A 325 1.80 2.42 -18.95
CA PRO A 325 3.19 2.18 -19.36
C PRO A 325 4.08 1.88 -18.18
N GLY A 326 4.94 0.88 -18.30
CA GLY A 326 5.80 0.42 -17.21
C GLY A 326 6.84 1.45 -16.78
N SER A 327 7.36 2.26 -17.73
CA SER A 327 8.31 3.36 -17.43
C SER A 327 7.77 4.38 -16.43
N GLY A 328 6.44 4.50 -16.29
CA GLY A 328 5.81 5.36 -15.27
C GLY A 328 5.99 4.87 -13.82
N PHE A 329 6.58 3.68 -13.62
CA PHE A 329 6.83 3.11 -12.30
C PHE A 329 8.31 3.04 -11.91
N GLY A 330 9.18 3.57 -12.75
CA GLY A 330 10.62 3.57 -12.55
C GLY A 330 11.40 3.01 -13.76
N PRO A 331 12.73 3.20 -13.81
CA PRO A 331 13.55 2.79 -14.95
C PRO A 331 13.44 1.31 -15.32
N SER A 332 13.38 0.42 -14.32
CA SER A 332 13.23 -1.03 -14.57
C SER A 332 11.84 -1.42 -15.06
N GLY A 333 10.90 -0.49 -15.11
CA GLY A 333 9.57 -0.67 -15.71
C GLY A 333 9.54 -0.51 -17.22
N GLU A 334 10.61 0.04 -17.84
CA GLU A 334 10.67 0.18 -19.29
C GLU A 334 10.64 -1.20 -19.98
N GLY A 335 9.91 -1.31 -21.09
CA GLY A 335 9.66 -2.57 -21.77
C GLY A 335 8.58 -3.45 -21.12
N TYR A 336 7.84 -2.89 -20.16
CA TYR A 336 6.69 -3.54 -19.52
C TYR A 336 5.44 -2.67 -19.56
N PHE A 337 4.29 -3.30 -19.26
CA PHE A 337 2.99 -2.66 -19.28
C PHE A 337 2.09 -3.26 -18.19
N ARG A 338 1.45 -2.42 -17.39
CA ARG A 338 0.52 -2.89 -16.35
C ARG A 338 -0.91 -2.93 -16.86
N LEU A 339 -1.51 -4.11 -16.79
CA LEU A 339 -2.96 -4.31 -16.90
C LEU A 339 -3.56 -4.47 -15.49
N THR A 340 -4.83 -4.11 -15.37
CA THR A 340 -5.57 -4.22 -14.09
C THR A 340 -6.91 -4.91 -14.35
N ALA A 341 -7.23 -5.91 -13.53
CA ALA A 341 -8.49 -6.64 -13.59
C ALA A 341 -9.63 -5.88 -12.95
#